data_d4dab7335be880c13beb5413f292b675
#
_entry.id   d4dab7335be880c13beb5413f292b675
#
_cell.length_a   1.000
_cell.length_b   1.000
_cell.length_c   1.000
_cell.angle_alpha   90.00
_cell.angle_beta   90.00
_cell.angle_gamma   90.00
#
_symmetry.space_group_name_H-M   'P 1'
#
loop_
_entity.id
_entity.type
_entity.pdbx_description
1 polymer ?
#
loop_
_entity_poly.entity_id
_entity_poly.type
_entity_poly.pdbx_seq_one_letter_code
_entity_poly.pdbx_strand_id
1 'polypeptide(L)'
;MKKRTIRSIPQDRTSMLERPALERARDFAEVSCGYTLDEAVRESERCLFCPDEPCVRACPVGINIPGFIRLIGERDLRGSYDVLTDMTLLPAVCGRVCPQEVQCEGVCTVGGSLEPVAIGRLERFVGDRAIAGGWSSRPDIVPAGLKVAVVGSGPAGMACAADMAKAGCAVTVFEAFQQPGGVLRYGIPDFRLPNEVVDAEIATLTRLGITFRCNTVIGRLFTLEQLIDEMGFAAVFVGVGAGAPTFMEIPGESLNGVISANELLTRCNLMRAREFPERDTPIGIGRRVAVVGAGNTAMDAMRVCLRLGAEEVACVYRRSRAEAPARAEELHHAEQEGITFHWLTDPVEILDDGKRGVRGLRCQKMELGEPDASGRRRPVPVPGSEIDLECDTVVFAIGTNANPILGQTSKLRLDGRGYIAVDEELATSIAGVFAGGDIVTGAATVIQAMGAGRRAAAAMKRYLGLADTDVPYALAGGEGLFGFAAEQRDHAPVRFA
;
A
#
# COMPACT_ATOMS: atom_id res chain seq x y z
N MET A 1 -18.48 -8.71 30.82
CA MET A 1 -17.40 -7.71 31.00
C MET A 1 -17.97 -6.41 31.57
N LYS A 2 -17.28 -5.76 32.53
CA LYS A 2 -17.68 -4.41 32.96
C LYS A 2 -17.51 -3.45 31.79
N LYS A 3 -18.49 -2.57 31.55
CA LYS A 3 -18.45 -1.54 30.49
C LYS A 3 -17.27 -0.62 30.76
N ARG A 4 -16.31 -0.55 29.84
CA ARG A 4 -15.17 0.37 29.91
C ARG A 4 -15.63 1.79 29.52
N THR A 5 -15.03 2.80 30.13
CA THR A 5 -15.28 4.21 29.84
C THR A 5 -13.94 4.92 29.65
N ILE A 6 -13.93 6.08 28.99
CA ILE A 6 -12.71 6.89 28.78
C ILE A 6 -11.92 7.10 30.08
N ARG A 7 -12.61 7.30 31.22
CA ARG A 7 -11.96 7.51 32.52
C ARG A 7 -11.39 6.24 33.14
N SER A 8 -11.80 5.05 32.67
CA SER A 8 -11.39 3.75 33.24
C SER A 8 -10.31 3.04 32.45
N ILE A 9 -9.80 3.64 31.39
CA ILE A 9 -8.75 3.09 30.52
C ILE A 9 -7.43 3.86 30.73
N PRO A 10 -6.27 3.30 30.33
CA PRO A 10 -5.02 4.06 30.27
C PRO A 10 -5.19 5.31 29.40
N GLN A 11 -4.76 6.47 29.91
CA GLN A 11 -4.98 7.76 29.23
C GLN A 11 -4.00 7.96 28.07
N ASP A 12 -2.74 7.55 28.27
CA ASP A 12 -1.69 7.72 27.29
C ASP A 12 -1.68 6.55 26.31
N ARG A 13 -1.55 6.85 25.01
CA ARG A 13 -1.29 5.86 23.97
C ARG A 13 0.10 5.26 24.21
N THR A 14 0.22 3.95 24.14
CA THR A 14 1.51 3.27 24.29
C THR A 14 2.43 3.66 23.13
N SER A 15 3.54 4.32 23.46
CA SER A 15 4.56 4.68 22.46
C SER A 15 5.23 3.42 21.92
N MET A 16 5.56 3.41 20.62
CA MET A 16 6.35 2.37 20.00
C MET A 16 7.79 2.88 19.86
N LEU A 17 8.75 2.06 20.30
CA LEU A 17 10.16 2.40 20.15
C LEU A 17 10.54 2.48 18.68
N GLU A 18 11.30 3.51 18.34
CA GLU A 18 11.88 3.74 17.02
C GLU A 18 13.39 3.89 17.12
N ARG A 19 14.09 3.52 16.06
CA ARG A 19 15.54 3.72 15.98
C ARG A 19 15.86 5.23 15.86
N PRO A 20 16.97 5.71 16.46
CA PRO A 20 17.35 7.12 16.40
C PRO A 20 17.48 7.64 14.97
N ALA A 21 16.96 8.84 14.69
CA ALA A 21 16.83 9.37 13.33
C ALA A 21 18.17 9.42 12.56
N LEU A 22 19.27 9.86 13.19
CA LEU A 22 20.57 9.94 12.56
C LEU A 22 21.22 8.57 12.25
N GLU A 23 20.83 7.54 12.99
CA GLU A 23 21.29 6.17 12.74
C GLU A 23 20.49 5.53 11.63
N ARG A 24 19.13 5.58 11.76
CA ARG A 24 18.22 4.93 10.82
C ARG A 24 18.26 5.52 9.41
N ALA A 25 18.68 6.79 9.26
CA ALA A 25 18.86 7.43 7.96
C ALA A 25 20.04 6.88 7.13
N ARG A 26 20.88 6.02 7.72
CA ARG A 26 22.10 5.51 7.09
C ARG A 26 22.04 4.05 6.64
N ASP A 27 20.97 3.35 6.99
CA ASP A 27 20.79 1.95 6.64
C ASP A 27 19.33 1.62 6.27
N PHE A 28 19.08 0.40 5.82
CA PHE A 28 17.78 -0.09 5.41
C PHE A 28 17.07 -0.96 6.46
N ALA A 29 17.60 -1.06 7.68
CA ALA A 29 16.94 -1.79 8.75
C ALA A 29 15.63 -1.10 9.18
N GLU A 30 14.64 -1.90 9.62
CA GLU A 30 13.32 -1.40 9.99
C GLU A 30 13.41 -0.28 11.03
N VAL A 31 12.66 0.79 10.84
CA VAL A 31 12.66 1.99 11.69
C VAL A 31 11.96 1.73 13.01
N SER A 32 10.75 1.22 12.97
CA SER A 32 9.91 0.97 14.13
C SER A 32 10.21 -0.41 14.73
N CYS A 33 10.39 -0.50 16.06
CA CYS A 33 10.82 -1.73 16.74
C CYS A 33 9.67 -2.66 17.14
N GLY A 34 8.40 -2.24 16.98
CA GLY A 34 7.22 -3.00 17.42
C GLY A 34 6.98 -2.92 18.92
N TYR A 35 5.96 -3.63 19.39
CA TYR A 35 5.60 -3.72 20.80
C TYR A 35 6.19 -4.98 21.46
N THR A 36 6.55 -4.86 22.72
CA THR A 36 6.68 -5.99 23.64
C THR A 36 5.29 -6.53 24.02
N LEU A 37 5.22 -7.71 24.63
CA LEU A 37 3.95 -8.28 25.10
C LEU A 37 3.23 -7.35 26.12
N ASP A 38 3.97 -6.79 27.06
CA ASP A 38 3.37 -5.96 28.11
C ASP A 38 2.90 -4.60 27.57
N GLU A 39 3.60 -4.01 26.57
CA GLU A 39 3.14 -2.85 25.84
C GLU A 39 1.86 -3.13 25.03
N ALA A 40 1.80 -4.27 24.34
CA ALA A 40 0.61 -4.66 23.59
C ALA A 40 -0.60 -4.91 24.51
N VAL A 41 -0.40 -5.59 25.64
CA VAL A 41 -1.44 -5.79 26.64
C VAL A 41 -1.93 -4.45 27.21
N ARG A 42 -1.03 -3.55 27.60
CA ARG A 42 -1.37 -2.20 28.09
C ARG A 42 -2.18 -1.42 27.04
N GLU A 43 -1.77 -1.44 25.77
CA GLU A 43 -2.49 -0.75 24.70
C GLU A 43 -3.86 -1.36 24.44
N SER A 44 -4.00 -2.70 24.54
CA SER A 44 -5.27 -3.39 24.39
C SER A 44 -6.31 -3.00 25.45
N GLU A 45 -5.85 -2.56 26.63
CA GLU A 45 -6.72 -2.09 27.71
C GLU A 45 -7.41 -0.76 27.37
N ARG A 46 -6.90 -0.01 26.39
CA ARG A 46 -7.51 1.25 25.94
C ARG A 46 -8.76 1.04 25.07
N CYS A 47 -8.98 -0.16 24.53
CA CYS A 47 -10.17 -0.45 23.75
C CYS A 47 -11.43 -0.45 24.61
N LEU A 48 -12.45 0.32 24.19
CA LEU A 48 -13.74 0.43 24.88
C LEU A 48 -14.71 -0.72 24.56
N PHE A 49 -14.41 -1.52 23.53
CA PHE A 49 -15.32 -2.54 22.99
C PHE A 49 -16.70 -1.96 22.66
N CYS A 50 -16.70 -0.96 21.78
CA CYS A 50 -17.89 -0.20 21.37
C CYS A 50 -18.94 -1.13 20.75
N PRO A 51 -20.23 -1.04 21.12
CA PRO A 51 -21.29 -1.90 20.56
C PRO A 51 -21.53 -1.69 19.06
N ASP A 52 -21.22 -0.49 18.56
CA ASP A 52 -21.40 -0.09 17.17
C ASP A 52 -20.16 -0.31 16.30
N GLU A 53 -19.04 -0.73 16.88
CA GLU A 53 -17.79 -1.15 16.23
C GLU A 53 -17.34 -0.26 15.06
N PRO A 54 -17.19 1.08 15.22
CA PRO A 54 -16.89 1.97 14.10
C PRO A 54 -15.59 1.59 13.37
N CYS A 55 -14.58 1.12 14.10
CA CYS A 55 -13.29 0.68 13.55
C CYS A 55 -13.41 -0.52 12.60
N VAL A 56 -14.35 -1.45 12.86
CA VAL A 56 -14.63 -2.60 11.97
C VAL A 56 -15.24 -2.11 10.66
N ARG A 57 -16.22 -1.21 10.74
CA ARG A 57 -16.87 -0.63 9.54
C ARG A 57 -15.93 0.19 8.68
N ALA A 58 -14.94 0.86 9.30
CA ALA A 58 -13.95 1.66 8.58
C ALA A 58 -12.78 0.81 8.02
N CYS A 59 -12.69 -0.46 8.40
CA CYS A 59 -11.70 -1.36 7.82
C CYS A 59 -12.18 -1.86 6.45
N PRO A 60 -11.41 -1.67 5.36
CA PRO A 60 -11.79 -2.10 4.01
C PRO A 60 -12.06 -3.60 3.86
N VAL A 61 -11.62 -4.42 4.79
CA VAL A 61 -11.85 -5.88 4.81
C VAL A 61 -12.65 -6.33 6.04
N GLY A 62 -13.08 -5.40 6.92
CA GLY A 62 -13.95 -5.71 8.04
C GLY A 62 -13.33 -6.56 9.13
N ILE A 63 -12.06 -6.36 9.48
CA ILE A 63 -11.38 -7.09 10.57
C ILE A 63 -12.16 -6.95 11.87
N ASN A 64 -12.38 -8.05 12.59
CA ASN A 64 -12.96 -8.04 13.93
C ASN A 64 -11.94 -7.45 14.94
N ILE A 65 -11.80 -6.11 14.89
CA ILE A 65 -10.82 -5.37 15.67
C ILE A 65 -11.04 -5.52 17.18
N PRO A 66 -12.27 -5.36 17.74
CA PRO A 66 -12.48 -5.59 19.16
C PRO A 66 -12.16 -7.04 19.57
N GLY A 67 -12.43 -8.00 18.69
CA GLY A 67 -12.19 -9.42 18.95
C GLY A 67 -10.71 -9.72 19.15
N PHE A 68 -9.85 -9.34 18.19
CA PHE A 68 -8.42 -9.63 18.31
C PHE A 68 -7.75 -8.84 19.45
N ILE A 69 -8.17 -7.58 19.67
CA ILE A 69 -7.62 -6.75 20.77
C ILE A 69 -7.97 -7.35 22.14
N ARG A 70 -9.19 -7.89 22.31
CA ARG A 70 -9.58 -8.56 23.56
C ARG A 70 -8.68 -9.74 23.88
N LEU A 71 -8.38 -10.57 22.87
CA LEU A 71 -7.54 -11.76 23.04
C LEU A 71 -6.09 -11.40 23.36
N ILE A 72 -5.57 -10.26 22.86
CA ILE A 72 -4.26 -9.73 23.32
C ILE A 72 -4.31 -9.44 24.82
N GLY A 73 -5.36 -8.76 25.30
CA GLY A 73 -5.54 -8.48 26.73
C GLY A 73 -5.66 -9.72 27.62
N GLU A 74 -6.21 -10.79 27.07
CA GLU A 74 -6.31 -12.13 27.70
C GLU A 74 -5.03 -12.96 27.53
N ARG A 75 -4.02 -12.43 26.83
CA ARG A 75 -2.75 -13.09 26.47
C ARG A 75 -2.92 -14.34 25.59
N ASP A 76 -4.07 -14.51 24.96
CA ASP A 76 -4.33 -15.52 23.92
C ASP A 76 -3.92 -14.99 22.55
N LEU A 77 -2.63 -14.98 22.29
CA LEU A 77 -2.08 -14.45 21.05
C LEU A 77 -2.40 -15.34 19.84
N ARG A 78 -2.57 -16.67 20.06
CA ARG A 78 -2.95 -17.58 18.99
C ARG A 78 -4.40 -17.34 18.56
N GLY A 79 -5.32 -17.24 19.50
CA GLY A 79 -6.72 -16.89 19.20
C GLY A 79 -6.83 -15.51 18.57
N SER A 80 -6.01 -14.54 19.00
CA SER A 80 -5.93 -13.22 18.37
C SER A 80 -5.51 -13.29 16.90
N TYR A 81 -4.51 -14.10 16.57
CA TYR A 81 -4.07 -14.34 15.19
C TYR A 81 -5.16 -15.04 14.36
N ASP A 82 -5.84 -16.02 14.90
CA ASP A 82 -6.92 -16.73 14.20
C ASP A 82 -8.06 -15.77 13.86
N VAL A 83 -8.47 -14.88 14.78
CA VAL A 83 -9.47 -13.82 14.53
C VAL A 83 -9.00 -12.83 13.44
N LEU A 84 -7.72 -12.44 13.42
CA LEU A 84 -7.19 -11.58 12.36
C LEU A 84 -7.23 -12.27 11.00
N THR A 85 -6.80 -13.53 10.92
CA THR A 85 -6.64 -14.27 9.65
C THR A 85 -7.95 -14.77 9.05
N ASP A 86 -9.08 -14.64 9.75
CA ASP A 86 -10.40 -14.79 9.15
C ASP A 86 -10.65 -13.72 8.08
N MET A 87 -10.14 -12.50 8.28
CA MET A 87 -10.43 -11.35 7.44
C MET A 87 -9.21 -10.79 6.72
N THR A 88 -8.01 -10.85 7.28
CA THR A 88 -6.77 -10.40 6.63
C THR A 88 -5.80 -11.57 6.45
N LEU A 89 -5.11 -11.58 5.31
CA LEU A 89 -4.10 -12.61 5.01
C LEU A 89 -2.70 -12.15 5.35
N LEU A 90 -2.51 -10.85 5.55
CA LEU A 90 -1.22 -10.19 5.68
C LEU A 90 -1.19 -9.29 6.92
N PRO A 91 -1.46 -9.81 8.14
CA PRO A 91 -1.57 -8.96 9.33
C PRO A 91 -0.27 -8.22 9.67
N ALA A 92 0.89 -8.85 9.51
CA ALA A 92 2.18 -8.21 9.75
C ALA A 92 2.48 -7.08 8.75
N VAL A 93 2.02 -7.21 7.51
CA VAL A 93 2.10 -6.18 6.48
C VAL A 93 1.11 -5.05 6.77
N CYS A 94 -0.18 -5.36 6.97
CA CYS A 94 -1.23 -4.38 7.19
C CYS A 94 -0.94 -3.51 8.43
N GLY A 95 -0.48 -4.10 9.52
CA GLY A 95 -0.10 -3.39 10.74
C GLY A 95 1.02 -2.36 10.53
N ARG A 96 1.89 -2.55 9.48
CA ARG A 96 2.97 -1.64 9.11
C ARG A 96 2.57 -0.54 8.13
N VAL A 97 1.74 -0.88 7.13
CA VAL A 97 1.58 -0.02 5.94
C VAL A 97 0.17 0.56 5.75
N CYS A 98 -0.85 0.10 6.45
CA CYS A 98 -2.17 0.70 6.39
C CYS A 98 -2.14 2.15 6.90
N PRO A 99 -2.85 3.09 6.27
CA PRO A 99 -3.03 4.43 6.80
C PRO A 99 -4.14 4.43 7.86
N GLN A 100 -3.85 3.85 9.04
CA GLN A 100 -4.83 3.63 10.10
C GLN A 100 -5.47 4.94 10.57
N GLU A 101 -4.74 6.06 10.52
CA GLU A 101 -5.17 7.40 10.88
C GLU A 101 -6.35 7.93 10.07
N VAL A 102 -6.59 7.39 8.88
CA VAL A 102 -7.74 7.69 8.02
C VAL A 102 -8.68 6.51 7.83
N GLN A 103 -8.46 5.43 8.57
CA GLN A 103 -9.26 4.19 8.55
C GLN A 103 -9.74 3.85 9.97
N CYS A 104 -9.35 2.69 10.50
CA CYS A 104 -9.82 2.17 11.78
C CYS A 104 -9.48 3.08 13.00
N GLU A 105 -8.29 3.67 13.03
CA GLU A 105 -7.90 4.59 14.12
C GLU A 105 -8.58 5.95 13.98
N GLY A 106 -8.78 6.43 12.73
CA GLY A 106 -9.43 7.72 12.45
C GLY A 106 -10.87 7.82 12.95
N VAL A 107 -11.57 6.69 13.08
CA VAL A 107 -12.95 6.62 13.61
C VAL A 107 -13.04 6.02 15.00
N CYS A 108 -11.91 5.78 15.66
CA CYS A 108 -11.88 5.19 16.99
C CYS A 108 -12.54 6.12 18.01
N THR A 109 -13.54 5.62 18.75
CA THR A 109 -14.28 6.40 19.76
C THR A 109 -13.36 7.00 20.83
N VAL A 110 -12.25 6.35 21.15
CA VAL A 110 -11.25 6.89 22.08
C VAL A 110 -10.63 8.17 21.53
N GLY A 111 -10.45 8.26 20.21
CA GLY A 111 -9.89 9.43 19.50
C GLY A 111 -10.67 10.73 19.66
N GLY A 112 -11.94 10.67 20.09
CA GLY A 112 -12.74 11.87 20.39
C GLY A 112 -12.33 12.63 21.65
N SER A 113 -11.51 12.02 22.53
CA SER A 113 -11.09 12.63 23.80
C SER A 113 -9.62 12.42 24.12
N LEU A 114 -9.01 11.38 23.61
CA LEU A 114 -7.62 10.96 23.80
C LEU A 114 -7.04 10.60 22.42
N GLU A 115 -5.76 10.19 22.37
CA GLU A 115 -5.27 9.54 21.18
C GLU A 115 -6.03 8.22 20.92
N PRO A 116 -6.32 7.85 19.65
CA PRO A 116 -6.99 6.60 19.33
C PRO A 116 -6.18 5.38 19.78
N VAL A 117 -6.82 4.24 19.95
CA VAL A 117 -6.14 2.97 20.20
C VAL A 117 -5.20 2.68 19.04
N ALA A 118 -3.96 2.26 19.33
CA ALA A 118 -2.94 1.94 18.33
C ALA A 118 -3.23 0.59 17.62
N ILE A 119 -4.33 0.54 16.87
CA ILE A 119 -4.86 -0.69 16.25
C ILE A 119 -3.84 -1.33 15.33
N GLY A 120 -3.20 -0.54 14.45
CA GLY A 120 -2.19 -1.06 13.54
C GLY A 120 -0.95 -1.61 14.26
N ARG A 121 -0.51 -0.98 15.36
CA ARG A 121 0.62 -1.48 16.15
C ARG A 121 0.29 -2.80 16.85
N LEU A 122 -0.96 -2.97 17.30
CA LEU A 122 -1.45 -4.23 17.88
C LEU A 122 -1.58 -5.34 16.81
N GLU A 123 -2.09 -5.01 15.61
CA GLU A 123 -2.15 -5.93 14.49
C GLU A 123 -0.75 -6.39 14.07
N ARG A 124 0.20 -5.46 13.93
CA ARG A 124 1.61 -5.76 13.68
C ARG A 124 2.18 -6.70 14.75
N PHE A 125 1.95 -6.40 16.03
CA PHE A 125 2.46 -7.22 17.14
C PHE A 125 2.01 -8.68 17.02
N VAL A 126 0.73 -8.92 16.74
CA VAL A 126 0.20 -10.29 16.57
C VAL A 126 0.80 -10.94 15.32
N GLY A 127 0.89 -10.22 14.20
CA GLY A 127 1.50 -10.70 12.96
C GLY A 127 2.97 -11.10 13.15
N ASP A 128 3.77 -10.27 13.82
CA ASP A 128 5.17 -10.54 14.11
C ASP A 128 5.34 -11.78 15.02
N ARG A 129 4.46 -11.96 16.02
CA ARG A 129 4.43 -13.13 16.87
C ARG A 129 4.06 -14.40 16.10
N ALA A 130 3.14 -14.27 15.16
CA ALA A 130 2.75 -15.40 14.30
C ALA A 130 3.90 -15.83 13.39
N ILE A 131 4.63 -14.90 12.78
CA ILE A 131 5.81 -15.17 11.97
C ILE A 131 6.89 -15.85 12.82
N ALA A 132 7.23 -15.28 13.97
CA ALA A 132 8.23 -15.85 14.87
C ALA A 132 7.86 -17.25 15.40
N GLY A 133 6.57 -17.49 15.60
CA GLY A 133 6.02 -18.79 16.04
C GLY A 133 5.76 -19.80 14.92
N GLY A 134 5.97 -19.41 13.65
CA GLY A 134 5.67 -20.25 12.48
C GLY A 134 4.17 -20.60 12.37
N TRP A 135 3.28 -19.73 12.86
CA TRP A 135 1.85 -20.00 12.87
C TRP A 135 1.27 -19.95 11.46
N SER A 136 0.36 -20.85 11.20
CA SER A 136 -0.47 -20.83 9.98
C SER A 136 -1.83 -21.44 10.30
N SER A 137 -2.88 -20.93 9.72
CA SER A 137 -4.16 -21.62 9.63
C SER A 137 -4.10 -22.61 8.47
N ARG A 138 -4.39 -23.87 8.70
CA ARG A 138 -4.58 -24.86 7.66
C ARG A 138 -6.04 -25.33 7.74
N PRO A 139 -6.95 -24.72 6.97
CA PRO A 139 -8.28 -25.29 6.85
C PRO A 139 -8.20 -26.65 6.14
N ASP A 140 -9.08 -27.58 6.50
CA ASP A 140 -9.27 -28.81 5.73
C ASP A 140 -9.89 -28.44 4.38
N ILE A 141 -9.06 -28.36 3.34
CA ILE A 141 -9.46 -27.95 1.99
C ILE A 141 -9.89 -29.20 1.21
N VAL A 142 -11.16 -29.23 0.81
CA VAL A 142 -11.67 -30.26 -0.12
C VAL A 142 -11.43 -29.80 -1.55
N PRO A 143 -10.69 -30.56 -2.39
CA PRO A 143 -10.43 -30.16 -3.76
C PRO A 143 -11.73 -30.01 -4.59
N ALA A 144 -11.90 -28.85 -5.23
CA ALA A 144 -13.03 -28.59 -6.12
C ALA A 144 -12.82 -29.10 -7.56
N GLY A 145 -11.60 -29.56 -7.89
CA GLY A 145 -11.26 -30.04 -9.24
C GLY A 145 -11.12 -28.93 -10.29
N LEU A 146 -11.17 -27.66 -9.90
CA LEU A 146 -11.10 -26.49 -10.76
C LEU A 146 -9.75 -25.81 -10.67
N LYS A 147 -9.26 -25.30 -11.82
CA LYS A 147 -8.03 -24.49 -11.88
C LYS A 147 -8.40 -23.01 -12.00
N VAL A 148 -7.71 -22.16 -11.25
CA VAL A 148 -7.89 -20.70 -11.29
C VAL A 148 -6.53 -20.04 -11.52
N ALA A 149 -6.48 -19.09 -12.47
CA ALA A 149 -5.32 -18.25 -12.71
C ALA A 149 -5.49 -16.90 -11.99
N VAL A 150 -4.40 -16.41 -11.41
CA VAL A 150 -4.30 -15.05 -10.86
C VAL A 150 -3.14 -14.37 -11.57
N VAL A 151 -3.38 -13.21 -12.17
CA VAL A 151 -2.37 -12.42 -12.90
C VAL A 151 -1.97 -11.25 -12.05
N GLY A 152 -0.75 -11.29 -11.51
CA GLY A 152 -0.19 -10.35 -10.55
C GLY A 152 -0.22 -10.88 -9.11
N SER A 153 0.91 -10.84 -8.45
CA SER A 153 1.10 -11.31 -7.06
C SER A 153 1.07 -10.18 -6.03
N GLY A 154 0.53 -9.01 -6.37
CA GLY A 154 0.29 -7.91 -5.44
C GLY A 154 -0.82 -8.23 -4.42
N PRO A 155 -1.13 -7.32 -3.49
CA PRO A 155 -2.11 -7.55 -2.44
C PRO A 155 -3.48 -8.05 -2.93
N ALA A 156 -4.00 -7.51 -4.03
CA ALA A 156 -5.27 -7.95 -4.63
C ALA A 156 -5.18 -9.41 -5.13
N GLY A 157 -4.11 -9.73 -5.87
CA GLY A 157 -3.89 -11.07 -6.39
C GLY A 157 -3.71 -12.11 -5.30
N MET A 158 -2.91 -11.81 -4.28
CA MET A 158 -2.70 -12.70 -3.14
C MET A 158 -3.98 -12.95 -2.35
N ALA A 159 -4.80 -11.92 -2.14
CA ALA A 159 -6.07 -12.07 -1.44
C ALA A 159 -7.07 -12.93 -2.23
N CYS A 160 -7.20 -12.69 -3.54
CA CYS A 160 -8.01 -13.54 -4.42
C CYS A 160 -7.50 -14.98 -4.44
N ALA A 161 -6.19 -15.18 -4.61
CA ALA A 161 -5.57 -16.51 -4.66
C ALA A 161 -5.86 -17.33 -3.39
N ALA A 162 -5.74 -16.70 -2.22
CA ALA A 162 -5.99 -17.39 -0.96
C ALA A 162 -7.46 -17.78 -0.78
N ASP A 163 -8.41 -16.89 -1.07
CA ASP A 163 -9.83 -17.20 -0.95
C ASP A 163 -10.26 -18.28 -1.96
N MET A 164 -9.68 -18.30 -3.16
CA MET A 164 -9.92 -19.37 -4.13
C MET A 164 -9.25 -20.70 -3.74
N ALA A 165 -8.06 -20.65 -3.16
CA ALA A 165 -7.40 -21.86 -2.63
C ALA A 165 -8.18 -22.46 -1.46
N LYS A 166 -8.67 -21.63 -0.53
CA LYS A 166 -9.55 -22.07 0.57
C LYS A 166 -10.86 -22.69 0.05
N ALA A 167 -11.36 -22.26 -1.11
CA ALA A 167 -12.50 -22.84 -1.78
C ALA A 167 -12.21 -24.14 -2.56
N GLY A 168 -11.00 -24.67 -2.43
CA GLY A 168 -10.61 -25.96 -3.04
C GLY A 168 -10.09 -25.86 -4.49
N CYS A 169 -9.89 -24.67 -5.04
CA CYS A 169 -9.35 -24.51 -6.37
C CYS A 169 -7.83 -24.71 -6.41
N ALA A 170 -7.33 -25.30 -7.50
CA ALA A 170 -5.90 -25.32 -7.79
C ALA A 170 -5.49 -23.95 -8.37
N VAL A 171 -4.83 -23.12 -7.55
CA VAL A 171 -4.52 -21.73 -7.91
C VAL A 171 -3.08 -21.59 -8.41
N THR A 172 -2.92 -20.94 -9.58
CA THR A 172 -1.64 -20.52 -10.10
C THR A 172 -1.59 -19.00 -10.21
N VAL A 173 -0.62 -18.38 -9.55
CA VAL A 173 -0.35 -16.94 -9.60
C VAL A 173 0.80 -16.70 -10.58
N PHE A 174 0.54 -15.92 -11.62
CA PHE A 174 1.52 -15.48 -12.61
C PHE A 174 2.05 -14.11 -12.22
N GLU A 175 3.37 -14.00 -12.05
CA GLU A 175 4.05 -12.77 -11.68
C GLU A 175 5.07 -12.37 -12.74
N ALA A 176 5.03 -11.09 -13.13
CA ALA A 176 5.94 -10.56 -14.15
C ALA A 176 7.40 -10.49 -13.66
N PHE A 177 7.60 -10.16 -12.40
CA PHE A 177 8.91 -10.06 -11.77
C PHE A 177 9.45 -11.41 -11.29
N GLN A 178 10.73 -11.40 -10.88
CA GLN A 178 11.44 -12.59 -10.39
C GLN A 178 11.01 -13.03 -8.98
N GLN A 179 10.28 -12.18 -8.24
CA GLN A 179 9.81 -12.46 -6.89
C GLN A 179 8.35 -12.01 -6.73
N PRO A 180 7.52 -12.76 -5.99
CA PRO A 180 6.15 -12.38 -5.71
C PRO A 180 6.07 -11.30 -4.64
N GLY A 181 4.92 -10.60 -4.56
CA GLY A 181 4.63 -9.57 -3.57
C GLY A 181 4.16 -8.24 -4.17
N GLY A 182 4.40 -8.02 -5.48
CA GLY A 182 4.02 -6.78 -6.13
C GLY A 182 4.61 -5.56 -5.43
N VAL A 183 3.79 -4.50 -5.24
CA VAL A 183 4.21 -3.24 -4.63
C VAL A 183 4.79 -3.41 -3.21
N LEU A 184 4.40 -4.44 -2.47
CA LEU A 184 4.95 -4.71 -1.14
C LEU A 184 6.46 -4.96 -1.19
N ARG A 185 6.93 -5.54 -2.30
CA ARG A 185 8.33 -5.88 -2.49
C ARG A 185 9.10 -4.84 -3.30
N TYR A 186 8.54 -4.39 -4.43
CA TYR A 186 9.27 -3.46 -5.29
C TYR A 186 9.10 -1.99 -4.88
N GLY A 187 7.96 -1.64 -4.26
CA GLY A 187 7.59 -0.25 -3.99
C GLY A 187 7.86 0.21 -2.56
N ILE A 188 7.78 -0.67 -1.56
CA ILE A 188 7.94 -0.31 -0.15
C ILE A 188 9.34 -0.73 0.33
N PRO A 189 10.17 0.22 0.81
CA PRO A 189 11.52 -0.08 1.27
C PRO A 189 11.57 -0.92 2.55
N ASP A 190 12.65 -1.70 2.73
CA ASP A 190 12.86 -2.57 3.89
C ASP A 190 12.78 -1.83 5.24
N PHE A 191 13.16 -0.57 5.30
CA PHE A 191 13.08 0.22 6.53
C PHE A 191 11.64 0.52 6.98
N ARG A 192 10.63 0.31 6.09
CA ARG A 192 9.19 0.35 6.40
C ARG A 192 8.55 -1.03 6.46
N LEU A 193 8.91 -1.87 5.51
CA LEU A 193 8.37 -3.23 5.38
C LEU A 193 9.50 -4.18 4.99
N PRO A 194 10.14 -4.85 5.96
CA PRO A 194 11.19 -5.81 5.68
C PRO A 194 10.75 -6.90 4.71
N ASN A 195 11.60 -7.23 3.74
CA ASN A 195 11.31 -8.28 2.77
C ASN A 195 11.06 -9.65 3.42
N GLU A 196 11.71 -9.93 4.57
CA GLU A 196 11.51 -11.14 5.34
C GLU A 196 10.07 -11.28 5.88
N VAL A 197 9.42 -10.16 6.20
CA VAL A 197 8.00 -10.13 6.58
C VAL A 197 7.13 -10.52 5.39
N VAL A 198 7.41 -9.94 4.22
CA VAL A 198 6.68 -10.26 2.98
C VAL A 198 6.88 -11.74 2.60
N ASP A 199 8.11 -12.25 2.71
CA ASP A 199 8.42 -13.66 2.44
C ASP A 199 7.68 -14.61 3.39
N ALA A 200 7.61 -14.29 4.67
CA ALA A 200 6.90 -15.10 5.67
C ALA A 200 5.39 -15.17 5.38
N GLU A 201 4.78 -14.05 5.01
CA GLU A 201 3.36 -14.00 4.64
C GLU A 201 3.09 -14.77 3.33
N ILE A 202 3.94 -14.63 2.31
CA ILE A 202 3.82 -15.39 1.05
C ILE A 202 4.02 -16.89 1.31
N ALA A 203 4.94 -17.27 2.18
CA ALA A 203 5.13 -18.66 2.57
C ALA A 203 3.85 -19.28 3.19
N THR A 204 3.06 -18.47 3.90
CA THR A 204 1.75 -18.90 4.41
C THR A 204 0.78 -19.22 3.27
N LEU A 205 0.75 -18.40 2.21
CA LEU A 205 -0.06 -18.65 1.01
C LEU A 205 0.40 -19.92 0.26
N THR A 206 1.71 -20.11 0.14
CA THR A 206 2.26 -21.34 -0.48
C THR A 206 1.83 -22.60 0.27
N ARG A 207 1.72 -22.54 1.61
CA ARG A 207 1.20 -23.64 2.41
C ARG A 207 -0.29 -23.96 2.16
N LEU A 208 -1.07 -23.04 1.58
CA LEU A 208 -2.43 -23.31 1.09
C LEU A 208 -2.45 -24.03 -0.27
N GLY A 209 -1.30 -24.35 -0.86
CA GLY A 209 -1.20 -25.05 -2.15
C GLY A 209 -1.14 -24.09 -3.35
N ILE A 210 -0.99 -22.78 -3.14
CA ILE A 210 -0.87 -21.80 -4.22
C ILE A 210 0.50 -21.93 -4.89
N THR A 211 0.52 -22.01 -6.22
CA THR A 211 1.72 -22.05 -7.02
C THR A 211 2.03 -20.67 -7.60
N PHE A 212 3.23 -20.14 -7.34
CA PHE A 212 3.72 -18.90 -7.96
C PHE A 212 4.59 -19.18 -9.17
N ARG A 213 4.28 -18.60 -10.32
CA ARG A 213 5.06 -18.63 -11.55
C ARG A 213 5.59 -17.23 -11.84
N CYS A 214 6.77 -16.94 -11.31
CA CYS A 214 7.48 -15.68 -11.55
C CYS A 214 8.08 -15.62 -12.96
N ASN A 215 8.60 -14.45 -13.37
CA ASN A 215 9.15 -14.17 -14.70
C ASN A 215 8.15 -14.50 -15.83
N THR A 216 6.86 -14.33 -15.57
CA THR A 216 5.78 -14.69 -16.50
C THR A 216 4.88 -13.48 -16.76
N VAL A 217 5.15 -12.77 -17.85
CA VAL A 217 4.39 -11.57 -18.25
C VAL A 217 3.18 -12.00 -19.07
N ILE A 218 1.98 -12.00 -18.47
CA ILE A 218 0.72 -12.20 -19.18
C ILE A 218 0.45 -10.99 -20.09
N GLY A 219 0.04 -11.27 -21.33
CA GLY A 219 -0.02 -10.31 -22.43
C GLY A 219 1.25 -10.28 -23.29
N ARG A 220 2.32 -11.03 -22.91
CA ARG A 220 3.53 -11.22 -23.72
C ARG A 220 3.83 -12.68 -23.93
N LEU A 221 3.91 -13.47 -22.88
CA LEU A 221 4.19 -14.90 -22.97
C LEU A 221 2.90 -15.70 -23.27
N PHE A 222 1.81 -15.33 -22.61
CA PHE A 222 0.47 -15.90 -22.82
C PHE A 222 -0.56 -14.76 -22.83
N THR A 223 -1.63 -14.90 -23.62
CA THR A 223 -2.78 -14.00 -23.54
C THR A 223 -3.77 -14.47 -22.47
N LEU A 224 -4.74 -13.61 -22.10
CA LEU A 224 -5.81 -14.00 -21.18
C LEU A 224 -6.68 -15.13 -21.75
N GLU A 225 -6.95 -15.07 -23.06
CA GLU A 225 -7.72 -16.08 -23.77
C GLU A 225 -7.01 -17.44 -23.75
N GLN A 226 -5.68 -17.47 -23.96
CA GLN A 226 -4.89 -18.71 -23.87
C GLN A 226 -4.93 -19.34 -22.47
N LEU A 227 -4.98 -18.54 -21.42
CA LEU A 227 -5.14 -19.10 -20.06
C LEU A 227 -6.44 -19.90 -19.92
N ILE A 228 -7.53 -19.44 -20.52
CA ILE A 228 -8.83 -20.11 -20.48
C ILE A 228 -8.89 -21.25 -21.49
N ASP A 229 -8.66 -20.94 -22.78
CA ASP A 229 -8.97 -21.83 -23.90
C ASP A 229 -7.96 -22.96 -24.06
N GLU A 230 -6.66 -22.68 -23.80
CA GLU A 230 -5.56 -23.64 -24.04
C GLU A 230 -5.05 -24.26 -22.73
N MET A 231 -4.92 -23.47 -21.65
CA MET A 231 -4.37 -23.95 -20.38
C MET A 231 -5.44 -24.51 -19.43
N GLY A 232 -6.72 -24.30 -19.73
CA GLY A 232 -7.88 -24.87 -19.03
C GLY A 232 -8.11 -24.27 -17.65
N PHE A 233 -7.82 -23.00 -17.45
CA PHE A 233 -8.25 -22.29 -16.26
C PHE A 233 -9.74 -21.98 -16.36
N ALA A 234 -10.50 -22.35 -15.32
CA ALA A 234 -11.95 -22.14 -15.28
C ALA A 234 -12.33 -20.67 -15.03
N ALA A 235 -11.44 -19.92 -14.39
CA ALA A 235 -11.55 -18.47 -14.22
C ALA A 235 -10.18 -17.81 -14.06
N VAL A 236 -10.12 -16.52 -14.37
CA VAL A 236 -8.90 -15.69 -14.28
C VAL A 236 -9.19 -14.43 -13.47
N PHE A 237 -8.33 -14.10 -12.50
CA PHE A 237 -8.32 -12.81 -11.83
C PHE A 237 -7.15 -11.95 -12.32
N VAL A 238 -7.40 -10.69 -12.64
CA VAL A 238 -6.39 -9.72 -13.07
C VAL A 238 -6.17 -8.68 -11.98
N GLY A 239 -5.01 -8.73 -11.31
CA GLY A 239 -4.60 -7.83 -10.23
C GLY A 239 -3.19 -7.28 -10.44
N VAL A 240 -2.88 -6.79 -11.65
CA VAL A 240 -1.54 -6.35 -12.04
C VAL A 240 -1.12 -4.97 -11.53
N GLY A 241 -2.02 -4.29 -10.78
CA GLY A 241 -1.75 -2.98 -10.22
C GLY A 241 -1.65 -1.86 -11.28
N ALA A 242 -1.13 -0.71 -10.86
CA ALA A 242 -0.88 0.47 -11.69
C ALA A 242 0.58 0.88 -11.50
N GLY A 243 1.46 0.49 -12.43
CA GLY A 243 2.91 0.66 -12.29
C GLY A 243 3.56 1.56 -13.35
N ALA A 244 2.80 2.10 -14.32
CA ALA A 244 3.33 3.03 -15.31
C ALA A 244 3.48 4.43 -14.69
N PRO A 245 4.70 5.00 -14.61
CA PRO A 245 4.93 6.27 -13.95
C PRO A 245 4.27 7.43 -14.70
N THR A 246 3.87 8.46 -13.95
CA THR A 246 3.38 9.72 -14.50
C THR A 246 4.51 10.77 -14.49
N PHE A 247 4.63 11.51 -15.58
CA PHE A 247 5.50 12.68 -15.71
C PHE A 247 4.67 13.95 -15.88
N MET A 248 5.29 15.12 -15.75
CA MET A 248 4.59 16.41 -15.79
C MET A 248 4.50 17.00 -17.20
N GLU A 249 5.26 16.45 -18.15
CA GLU A 249 5.41 16.98 -19.52
C GLU A 249 6.05 18.38 -19.56
N ILE A 250 7.01 18.63 -18.64
CA ILE A 250 7.76 19.88 -18.56
C ILE A 250 9.10 19.77 -19.30
N PRO A 251 9.69 20.90 -19.76
CA PRO A 251 11.01 20.88 -20.38
C PRO A 251 12.08 20.25 -19.49
N GLY A 252 12.96 19.44 -20.07
CA GLY A 252 14.09 18.80 -19.39
C GLY A 252 13.85 17.41 -18.82
N GLU A 253 12.65 16.84 -18.92
CA GLU A 253 12.36 15.48 -18.38
C GLU A 253 13.19 14.35 -19.00
N SER A 254 13.82 14.57 -20.16
CA SER A 254 14.70 13.60 -20.80
C SER A 254 16.19 13.75 -20.44
N LEU A 255 16.52 14.63 -19.51
CA LEU A 255 17.88 14.83 -19.03
C LEU A 255 18.36 13.63 -18.17
N ASN A 256 19.67 13.37 -18.21
CA ASN A 256 20.30 12.42 -17.29
C ASN A 256 20.17 12.95 -15.85
N GLY A 257 19.76 12.09 -14.92
CA GLY A 257 19.45 12.48 -13.55
C GLY A 257 17.96 12.64 -13.27
N VAL A 258 17.10 12.50 -14.30
CA VAL A 258 15.64 12.42 -14.11
C VAL A 258 15.22 10.95 -14.04
N ILE A 259 14.49 10.61 -13.00
CA ILE A 259 14.01 9.23 -12.74
C ILE A 259 12.62 9.25 -12.14
N SER A 260 11.81 8.23 -12.37
CA SER A 260 10.56 8.04 -11.63
C SER A 260 10.81 7.36 -10.28
N ALA A 261 10.01 7.69 -9.26
CA ALA A 261 10.07 7.00 -7.97
C ALA A 261 9.82 5.51 -8.10
N ASN A 262 8.95 5.10 -9.01
CA ASN A 262 8.67 3.68 -9.27
C ASN A 262 9.92 2.93 -9.76
N GLU A 263 10.68 3.53 -10.68
CA GLU A 263 11.94 2.95 -11.15
C GLU A 263 13.01 2.93 -10.06
N LEU A 264 13.20 4.05 -9.35
CA LEU A 264 14.14 4.16 -8.23
C LEU A 264 13.88 3.08 -7.18
N LEU A 265 12.63 2.97 -6.72
CA LEU A 265 12.25 2.01 -5.69
C LEU A 265 12.35 0.57 -6.18
N THR A 266 11.93 0.26 -7.42
CA THR A 266 12.07 -1.07 -8.00
C THR A 266 13.55 -1.48 -8.09
N ARG A 267 14.43 -0.60 -8.55
CA ARG A 267 15.88 -0.87 -8.60
C ARG A 267 16.46 -1.09 -7.20
N CYS A 268 16.10 -0.23 -6.24
CA CYS A 268 16.63 -0.32 -4.88
C CYS A 268 16.11 -1.55 -4.13
N ASN A 269 14.80 -1.78 -4.12
CA ASN A 269 14.16 -2.80 -3.29
C ASN A 269 14.20 -4.19 -3.93
N LEU A 270 13.68 -4.34 -5.18
CA LEU A 270 13.57 -5.63 -5.84
C LEU A 270 14.89 -6.06 -6.47
N MET A 271 15.60 -5.14 -7.15
CA MET A 271 16.85 -5.43 -7.85
C MET A 271 18.08 -5.19 -6.97
N ARG A 272 17.89 -4.76 -5.72
CA ARG A 272 18.91 -4.59 -4.68
C ARG A 272 20.06 -3.66 -5.10
N ALA A 273 19.75 -2.56 -5.80
CA ALA A 273 20.74 -1.58 -6.25
C ALA A 273 21.59 -0.98 -5.11
N ARG A 274 21.08 -1.01 -3.88
CA ARG A 274 21.80 -0.63 -2.65
C ARG A 274 23.03 -1.51 -2.36
N GLU A 275 23.11 -2.68 -2.99
CA GLU A 275 24.19 -3.65 -2.82
C GLU A 275 25.14 -3.68 -4.04
N PHE A 276 25.12 -2.63 -4.87
CA PHE A 276 26.11 -2.49 -5.93
C PHE A 276 27.51 -2.26 -5.30
N PRO A 277 28.59 -2.91 -5.77
CA PRO A 277 28.69 -3.75 -6.99
C PRO A 277 28.42 -5.26 -6.76
N GLU A 278 28.08 -5.71 -5.55
CA GLU A 278 27.77 -7.13 -5.28
C GLU A 278 26.54 -7.61 -6.06
N ARG A 279 25.67 -6.68 -6.49
CA ARG A 279 24.57 -6.88 -7.41
C ARG A 279 24.75 -6.04 -8.66
N ASP A 280 24.36 -6.58 -9.82
CA ASP A 280 24.60 -5.99 -11.14
C ASP A 280 23.62 -4.85 -11.49
N THR A 281 23.08 -4.15 -10.52
CA THR A 281 22.11 -3.06 -10.73
C THR A 281 22.71 -1.75 -10.23
N PRO A 282 23.43 -0.97 -11.06
CA PRO A 282 23.88 0.35 -10.65
C PRO A 282 22.70 1.31 -10.57
N ILE A 283 22.75 2.22 -9.61
CA ILE A 283 21.85 3.37 -9.54
C ILE A 283 22.67 4.62 -9.26
N GLY A 284 22.58 5.61 -10.16
CA GLY A 284 23.23 6.90 -9.99
C GLY A 284 22.29 7.84 -9.26
N ILE A 285 22.55 8.09 -7.98
CA ILE A 285 21.92 9.16 -7.22
C ILE A 285 22.97 10.25 -7.02
N GLY A 286 22.59 11.49 -7.34
CA GLY A 286 23.47 12.63 -7.16
C GLY A 286 23.57 13.07 -5.70
N ARG A 287 24.25 14.17 -5.48
CA ARG A 287 24.46 14.72 -4.13
C ARG A 287 23.24 15.51 -3.64
N ARG A 288 22.53 16.21 -4.56
CA ARG A 288 21.35 17.03 -4.26
C ARG A 288 20.16 16.53 -5.05
N VAL A 289 19.17 16.00 -4.35
CA VAL A 289 18.02 15.34 -4.95
C VAL A 289 16.74 16.15 -4.68
N ALA A 290 15.99 16.47 -5.73
CA ALA A 290 14.64 17.02 -5.64
C ALA A 290 13.62 15.92 -5.94
N VAL A 291 12.72 15.64 -5.00
CA VAL A 291 11.62 14.67 -5.18
C VAL A 291 10.31 15.44 -5.33
N VAL A 292 9.65 15.26 -6.45
CA VAL A 292 8.39 15.93 -6.77
C VAL A 292 7.21 15.07 -6.33
N GLY A 293 6.46 15.55 -5.34
CA GLY A 293 5.32 14.86 -4.75
C GLY A 293 5.42 14.71 -3.23
N ALA A 294 4.30 14.49 -2.55
CA ALA A 294 4.22 14.33 -1.09
C ALA A 294 3.31 13.17 -0.64
N GLY A 295 3.18 12.12 -1.45
CA GLY A 295 2.54 10.87 -1.07
C GLY A 295 3.51 9.88 -0.41
N ASN A 296 3.01 8.72 0.02
CA ASN A 296 3.86 7.67 0.64
C ASN A 296 5.04 7.26 -0.26
N THR A 297 4.81 7.13 -1.57
CA THR A 297 5.88 6.83 -2.54
C THR A 297 6.96 7.92 -2.59
N ALA A 298 6.57 9.19 -2.42
CA ALA A 298 7.53 10.29 -2.33
C ALA A 298 8.36 10.22 -1.05
N MET A 299 7.72 9.93 0.11
CA MET A 299 8.43 9.73 1.38
C MET A 299 9.43 8.58 1.27
N ASP A 300 9.02 7.46 0.67
CA ASP A 300 9.89 6.31 0.42
C ASP A 300 11.07 6.67 -0.47
N ALA A 301 10.81 7.35 -1.60
CA ALA A 301 11.87 7.74 -2.54
C ALA A 301 12.88 8.71 -1.91
N MET A 302 12.44 9.73 -1.17
CA MET A 302 13.31 10.67 -0.47
C MET A 302 14.22 9.97 0.54
N ARG A 303 13.63 9.12 1.37
CA ARG A 303 14.34 8.39 2.41
C ARG A 303 15.30 7.34 1.83
N VAL A 304 14.96 6.75 0.67
CA VAL A 304 15.87 5.88 -0.10
C VAL A 304 17.05 6.69 -0.64
N CYS A 305 16.83 7.87 -1.21
CA CYS A 305 17.92 8.72 -1.73
C CYS A 305 18.93 9.08 -0.65
N LEU A 306 18.50 9.44 0.58
CA LEU A 306 19.40 9.66 1.71
C LEU A 306 20.27 8.43 2.00
N ARG A 307 19.64 7.24 2.04
CA ARG A 307 20.34 5.97 2.32
C ARG A 307 21.29 5.53 1.20
N LEU A 308 21.06 6.00 -0.02
CA LEU A 308 21.96 5.80 -1.15
C LEU A 308 23.09 6.83 -1.22
N GLY A 309 23.16 7.76 -0.25
CA GLY A 309 24.29 8.69 -0.08
C GLY A 309 24.05 10.10 -0.61
N ALA A 310 22.81 10.49 -0.93
CA ALA A 310 22.51 11.90 -1.20
C ALA A 310 22.83 12.75 0.05
N GLU A 311 23.47 13.91 -0.18
CA GLU A 311 23.85 14.84 0.90
C GLU A 311 22.65 15.73 1.30
N GLU A 312 21.84 16.11 0.31
CA GLU A 312 20.67 16.94 0.48
C GLU A 312 19.51 16.33 -0.30
N VAL A 313 18.36 16.19 0.36
CA VAL A 313 17.12 15.73 -0.27
C VAL A 313 16.00 16.72 0.03
N ALA A 314 15.33 17.19 -1.01
CA ALA A 314 14.23 18.13 -0.92
C ALA A 314 12.95 17.54 -1.50
N CYS A 315 11.85 17.71 -0.76
CA CYS A 315 10.49 17.50 -1.25
C CYS A 315 9.98 18.76 -1.96
N VAL A 316 9.48 18.65 -3.17
CA VAL A 316 8.81 19.74 -3.89
C VAL A 316 7.34 19.36 -4.04
N TYR A 317 6.44 20.16 -3.44
CA TYR A 317 5.03 19.85 -3.46
C TYR A 317 4.15 21.08 -3.66
N ARG A 318 3.26 21.00 -4.65
CA ARG A 318 2.39 22.09 -5.09
C ARG A 318 1.30 22.53 -4.11
N ARG A 319 1.04 21.76 -3.05
CA ARG A 319 0.07 22.10 -1.99
C ARG A 319 0.80 22.28 -0.66
N SER A 320 0.04 22.56 0.40
CA SER A 320 0.60 22.68 1.74
C SER A 320 0.78 21.31 2.42
N ARG A 321 1.39 21.34 3.60
CA ARG A 321 1.57 20.17 4.47
C ARG A 321 0.22 19.49 4.82
N ALA A 322 -0.83 20.29 4.99
CA ALA A 322 -2.15 19.79 5.34
C ALA A 322 -2.81 18.94 4.23
N GLU A 323 -2.49 19.23 2.97
CA GLU A 323 -2.97 18.45 1.82
C GLU A 323 -2.04 17.31 1.41
N ALA A 324 -0.91 17.11 2.12
CA ALA A 324 0.01 15.99 1.83
C ALA A 324 -0.68 14.64 2.07
N PRO A 325 -0.75 13.75 1.06
CA PRO A 325 -1.48 12.48 1.20
C PRO A 325 -0.65 11.36 1.85
N ALA A 326 0.60 11.63 2.24
CA ALA A 326 1.42 10.67 2.97
C ALA A 326 0.87 10.42 4.38
N ARG A 327 1.13 9.25 4.92
CA ARG A 327 0.89 8.94 6.33
C ARG A 327 1.63 9.94 7.23
N ALA A 328 0.96 10.38 8.29
CA ALA A 328 1.54 11.34 9.24
C ALA A 328 2.86 10.84 9.84
N GLU A 329 2.96 9.54 10.15
CA GLU A 329 4.17 8.90 10.66
C GLU A 329 5.33 8.96 9.65
N GLU A 330 5.07 8.68 8.35
CA GLU A 330 6.10 8.71 7.31
C GLU A 330 6.60 10.13 7.03
N LEU A 331 5.70 11.12 7.06
CA LEU A 331 6.06 12.52 6.94
C LEU A 331 6.94 12.96 8.12
N HIS A 332 6.58 12.56 9.34
CA HIS A 332 7.37 12.83 10.54
C HIS A 332 8.76 12.19 10.48
N HIS A 333 8.84 10.94 10.05
CA HIS A 333 10.13 10.27 9.87
C HIS A 333 11.01 10.97 8.83
N ALA A 334 10.43 11.43 7.72
CA ALA A 334 11.16 12.16 6.69
C ALA A 334 11.73 13.49 7.22
N GLU A 335 10.92 14.24 7.99
CA GLU A 335 11.36 15.48 8.67
C GLU A 335 12.51 15.22 9.66
N GLN A 336 12.40 14.17 10.48
CA GLN A 336 13.43 13.80 11.45
C GLN A 336 14.74 13.34 10.79
N GLU A 337 14.66 12.70 9.61
CA GLU A 337 15.81 12.25 8.83
C GLU A 337 16.48 13.40 8.05
N GLY A 338 15.99 14.65 8.16
CA GLY A 338 16.63 15.86 7.62
C GLY A 338 16.19 16.23 6.21
N ILE A 339 15.07 15.69 5.72
CA ILE A 339 14.51 16.07 4.42
C ILE A 339 13.92 17.48 4.50
N THR A 340 14.28 18.33 3.54
CA THR A 340 13.75 19.71 3.41
C THR A 340 12.46 19.71 2.61
N PHE A 341 11.46 20.48 3.03
CA PHE A 341 10.16 20.56 2.34
C PHE A 341 9.91 21.93 1.73
N HIS A 342 9.74 21.99 0.42
CA HIS A 342 9.28 23.14 -0.34
C HIS A 342 7.78 22.97 -0.62
N TRP A 343 6.97 23.37 0.35
CA TRP A 343 5.52 23.42 0.22
C TRP A 343 5.07 24.55 -0.71
N LEU A 344 3.90 24.45 -1.30
CA LEU A 344 3.33 25.45 -2.23
C LEU A 344 4.31 25.79 -3.36
N THR A 345 4.92 24.77 -3.93
CA THR A 345 5.98 24.91 -4.94
C THR A 345 5.78 23.83 -6.00
N ASP A 346 5.65 24.23 -7.28
CA ASP A 346 5.38 23.32 -8.41
C ASP A 346 6.47 23.47 -9.48
N PRO A 347 7.06 22.38 -9.96
CA PRO A 347 8.07 22.44 -11.02
C PRO A 347 7.48 22.94 -12.35
N VAL A 348 8.27 23.71 -13.09
CA VAL A 348 7.91 24.20 -14.42
C VAL A 348 8.97 23.88 -15.49
N GLU A 349 10.21 23.61 -15.10
CA GLU A 349 11.31 23.28 -16.00
C GLU A 349 12.44 22.58 -15.23
N ILE A 350 13.07 21.58 -15.83
CA ILE A 350 14.32 20.96 -15.34
C ILE A 350 15.47 21.58 -16.11
N LEU A 351 16.43 22.16 -15.39
CA LEU A 351 17.51 22.96 -15.96
C LEU A 351 18.67 22.09 -16.39
N ASP A 352 19.14 22.26 -17.63
CA ASP A 352 20.27 21.52 -18.21
C ASP A 352 21.62 22.09 -17.73
N ASP A 353 22.60 21.22 -17.48
CA ASP A 353 23.99 21.55 -17.18
C ASP A 353 24.85 21.86 -18.44
N GLY A 354 24.25 21.80 -19.62
CA GLY A 354 24.92 21.93 -20.92
C GLY A 354 25.59 20.65 -21.41
N LYS A 355 25.49 19.53 -20.66
CA LYS A 355 25.98 18.19 -21.02
C LYS A 355 24.90 17.12 -20.97
N ARG A 356 23.63 17.55 -21.03
CA ARG A 356 22.44 16.71 -20.90
C ARG A 356 22.23 16.12 -19.50
N GLY A 357 22.82 16.74 -18.47
CA GLY A 357 22.59 16.44 -17.06
C GLY A 357 21.71 17.48 -16.38
N VAL A 358 21.10 17.11 -15.26
CA VAL A 358 20.35 18.02 -14.40
C VAL A 358 21.31 18.90 -13.63
N ARG A 359 21.06 20.24 -13.62
CA ARG A 359 21.73 21.19 -12.72
C ARG A 359 20.81 21.88 -11.74
N GLY A 360 19.50 21.73 -11.91
CA GLY A 360 18.51 22.37 -11.06
C GLY A 360 17.08 22.16 -11.53
N LEU A 361 16.15 22.59 -10.69
CA LEU A 361 14.72 22.52 -10.92
C LEU A 361 14.13 23.93 -10.78
N ARG A 362 13.59 24.48 -11.87
CA ARG A 362 12.84 25.73 -11.83
C ARG A 362 11.44 25.45 -11.35
N CYS A 363 11.01 26.16 -10.33
CA CYS A 363 9.72 25.99 -9.68
C CYS A 363 9.00 27.32 -9.60
N GLN A 364 7.66 27.26 -9.59
CA GLN A 364 6.78 28.39 -9.36
C GLN A 364 6.11 28.25 -7.99
N LYS A 365 5.94 29.36 -7.26
CA LYS A 365 5.17 29.38 -6.02
C LYS A 365 3.67 29.25 -6.31
N MET A 366 2.98 28.60 -5.39
CA MET A 366 1.56 28.30 -5.49
C MET A 366 0.80 28.92 -4.33
N GLU A 367 -0.46 29.24 -4.56
CA GLU A 367 -1.45 29.56 -3.53
C GLU A 367 -2.55 28.50 -3.54
N LEU A 368 -3.28 28.37 -2.41
CA LEU A 368 -4.38 27.43 -2.32
C LEU A 368 -5.72 28.13 -2.60
N GLY A 369 -6.33 27.74 -3.70
CA GLY A 369 -7.69 28.14 -4.09
C GLY A 369 -8.79 27.28 -3.44
N GLU A 370 -9.94 27.19 -4.09
CA GLU A 370 -11.08 26.39 -3.65
C GLU A 370 -10.79 24.87 -3.69
N PRO A 371 -11.47 24.07 -2.89
CA PRO A 371 -11.33 22.62 -2.91
C PRO A 371 -11.66 22.00 -4.28
N ASP A 372 -10.90 20.99 -4.69
CA ASP A 372 -11.21 20.15 -5.85
C ASP A 372 -12.20 19.01 -5.50
N ALA A 373 -12.52 18.16 -6.47
CA ALA A 373 -13.44 17.02 -6.29
C ALA A 373 -12.96 16.01 -5.22
N SER A 374 -11.68 16.05 -4.85
CA SER A 374 -11.13 15.23 -3.74
C SER A 374 -11.23 15.93 -2.39
N GLY A 375 -11.82 17.11 -2.32
CA GLY A 375 -11.91 17.97 -1.15
C GLY A 375 -10.59 18.64 -0.76
N ARG A 376 -9.50 18.50 -1.53
CA ARG A 376 -8.22 19.18 -1.29
C ARG A 376 -8.20 20.52 -2.04
N ARG A 377 -7.64 21.55 -1.42
CA ARG A 377 -7.54 22.87 -2.03
C ARG A 377 -6.67 22.83 -3.29
N ARG A 378 -7.17 23.46 -4.38
CA ARG A 378 -6.46 23.51 -5.66
C ARG A 378 -5.21 24.37 -5.57
N PRO A 379 -4.06 23.93 -6.10
CA PRO A 379 -2.91 24.80 -6.24
C PRO A 379 -3.14 25.78 -7.41
N VAL A 380 -2.90 27.06 -7.17
CA VAL A 380 -3.01 28.15 -8.14
C VAL A 380 -1.64 28.79 -8.29
N PRO A 381 -1.07 28.89 -9.51
CA PRO A 381 0.23 29.50 -9.72
C PRO A 381 0.25 30.99 -9.37
N VAL A 382 1.32 31.46 -8.72
CA VAL A 382 1.58 32.88 -8.47
C VAL A 382 2.49 33.39 -9.59
N PRO A 383 1.99 34.25 -10.49
CA PRO A 383 2.80 34.76 -11.62
C PRO A 383 4.05 35.53 -11.16
N GLY A 384 5.19 35.30 -11.82
CA GLY A 384 6.46 35.98 -11.53
C GLY A 384 7.14 35.58 -10.22
N SER A 385 6.79 34.38 -9.70
CA SER A 385 7.33 33.84 -8.44
C SER A 385 8.31 32.68 -8.64
N GLU A 386 8.86 32.59 -9.84
CA GLU A 386 9.78 31.49 -10.19
C GLU A 386 11.04 31.55 -9.34
N ILE A 387 11.47 30.36 -8.91
CA ILE A 387 12.72 30.13 -8.17
C ILE A 387 13.45 28.93 -8.76
N ASP A 388 14.77 28.97 -8.77
CA ASP A 388 15.61 27.85 -9.14
C ASP A 388 16.10 27.12 -7.89
N LEU A 389 15.83 25.82 -7.78
CA LEU A 389 16.36 24.94 -6.76
C LEU A 389 17.55 24.17 -7.35
N GLU A 390 18.71 24.26 -6.72
CA GLU A 390 19.88 23.50 -7.14
C GLU A 390 19.70 22.03 -6.84
N CYS A 391 19.77 21.20 -7.86
CA CYS A 391 19.80 19.73 -7.73
C CYS A 391 20.51 19.11 -8.94
N ASP A 392 20.98 17.89 -8.79
CA ASP A 392 21.59 17.09 -9.84
C ASP A 392 20.77 15.82 -10.15
N THR A 393 19.73 15.59 -9.39
CA THR A 393 18.78 14.49 -9.58
C THR A 393 17.36 14.96 -9.29
N VAL A 394 16.41 14.62 -10.19
CA VAL A 394 14.97 14.86 -10.02
C VAL A 394 14.24 13.53 -10.02
N VAL A 395 13.45 13.28 -8.98
CA VAL A 395 12.63 12.08 -8.84
C VAL A 395 11.15 12.44 -8.90
N PHE A 396 10.43 11.93 -9.91
CA PHE A 396 8.98 12.12 -10.01
C PHE A 396 8.22 11.08 -9.20
N ALA A 397 7.46 11.53 -8.19
CA ALA A 397 6.61 10.72 -7.31
C ALA A 397 5.15 11.24 -7.32
N ILE A 398 4.61 11.55 -8.50
CA ILE A 398 3.32 12.20 -8.72
C ILE A 398 2.19 11.23 -9.09
N GLY A 399 2.42 9.94 -8.92
CA GLY A 399 1.45 8.88 -9.17
C GLY A 399 1.84 7.97 -10.32
N THR A 400 1.01 6.94 -10.50
CA THR A 400 1.18 5.91 -11.52
C THR A 400 -0.14 5.64 -12.22
N ASN A 401 -0.06 5.13 -13.44
CA ASN A 401 -1.18 4.76 -14.29
C ASN A 401 -1.20 3.25 -14.56
N ALA A 402 -2.31 2.76 -15.11
CA ALA A 402 -2.42 1.38 -15.56
C ALA A 402 -1.36 1.05 -16.63
N ASN A 403 -0.78 -0.17 -16.53
CA ASN A 403 0.10 -0.65 -17.61
C ASN A 403 -0.77 -1.08 -18.80
N PRO A 404 -0.52 -0.57 -20.02
CA PRO A 404 -1.38 -0.80 -21.17
C PRO A 404 -1.27 -2.21 -21.78
N ILE A 405 -0.31 -3.03 -21.34
CA ILE A 405 -0.02 -4.35 -21.94
C ILE A 405 -1.29 -5.19 -22.12
N LEU A 406 -2.07 -5.40 -21.07
CA LEU A 406 -3.26 -6.27 -21.14
C LEU A 406 -4.34 -5.70 -22.06
N GLY A 407 -4.57 -4.39 -22.04
CA GLY A 407 -5.50 -3.73 -22.93
C GLY A 407 -5.09 -3.82 -24.40
N GLN A 408 -3.80 -3.85 -24.69
CA GLN A 408 -3.26 -3.95 -26.06
C GLN A 408 -3.24 -5.39 -26.60
N THR A 409 -3.25 -6.39 -25.73
CA THR A 409 -3.01 -7.81 -26.09
C THR A 409 -4.21 -8.72 -25.82
N SER A 410 -5.34 -8.17 -25.41
CA SER A 410 -6.58 -8.89 -25.13
C SER A 410 -7.80 -8.09 -25.57
N LYS A 411 -8.99 -8.71 -25.49
CA LYS A 411 -10.28 -8.05 -25.77
C LYS A 411 -10.89 -7.34 -24.57
N LEU A 412 -10.08 -6.98 -23.57
CA LEU A 412 -10.54 -6.24 -22.41
C LEU A 412 -11.03 -4.86 -22.80
N ARG A 413 -12.24 -4.50 -22.33
CA ARG A 413 -12.73 -3.14 -22.40
C ARG A 413 -12.04 -2.30 -21.30
N LEU A 414 -11.50 -1.15 -21.70
CA LEU A 414 -10.90 -0.18 -20.81
C LEU A 414 -11.84 1.03 -20.64
N ASP A 415 -11.68 1.74 -19.51
CA ASP A 415 -12.30 3.06 -19.30
C ASP A 415 -11.55 4.15 -20.07
N GLY A 416 -12.07 5.39 -20.04
CA GLY A 416 -11.45 6.55 -20.72
C GLY A 416 -10.06 6.94 -20.20
N ARG A 417 -9.60 6.35 -19.09
CA ARG A 417 -8.28 6.56 -18.47
C ARG A 417 -7.32 5.39 -18.70
N GLY A 418 -7.77 4.32 -19.38
CA GLY A 418 -6.96 3.14 -19.67
C GLY A 418 -6.99 2.05 -18.59
N TYR A 419 -7.86 2.14 -17.56
CA TYR A 419 -8.06 1.12 -16.55
C TYR A 419 -9.06 0.07 -17.04
N ILE A 420 -8.98 -1.16 -16.50
CA ILE A 420 -9.90 -2.24 -16.86
C ILE A 420 -11.31 -1.90 -16.38
N ALA A 421 -12.28 -1.86 -17.32
CA ALA A 421 -13.67 -1.65 -17.00
C ALA A 421 -14.27 -2.97 -16.49
N VAL A 422 -14.92 -2.90 -15.32
CA VAL A 422 -15.62 -4.02 -14.67
C VAL A 422 -17.04 -3.62 -14.31
N ASP A 423 -17.89 -4.62 -14.07
CA ASP A 423 -19.22 -4.44 -13.49
C ASP A 423 -19.18 -4.46 -11.95
N GLU A 424 -20.36 -4.48 -11.31
CA GLU A 424 -20.49 -4.49 -9.84
C GLU A 424 -19.92 -5.77 -9.21
N GLU A 425 -19.88 -6.87 -9.95
CA GLU A 425 -19.30 -8.16 -9.55
C GLU A 425 -17.81 -8.27 -9.90
N LEU A 426 -17.17 -7.18 -10.33
CA LEU A 426 -15.79 -7.13 -10.78
C LEU A 426 -15.50 -8.03 -12.01
N ALA A 427 -16.52 -8.43 -12.75
CA ALA A 427 -16.39 -9.15 -14.02
C ALA A 427 -16.00 -8.18 -15.14
N THR A 428 -15.09 -8.61 -16.00
CA THR A 428 -14.63 -7.85 -17.18
C THR A 428 -15.50 -8.12 -18.41
N SER A 429 -15.16 -7.52 -19.54
CA SER A 429 -15.77 -7.82 -20.83
C SER A 429 -15.49 -9.22 -21.40
N ILE A 430 -14.56 -9.97 -20.78
CA ILE A 430 -14.23 -11.35 -21.18
C ILE A 430 -14.84 -12.30 -20.16
N ALA A 431 -15.65 -13.25 -20.64
CA ALA A 431 -16.32 -14.23 -19.76
C ALA A 431 -15.29 -15.04 -18.96
N GLY A 432 -15.53 -15.21 -17.65
CA GLY A 432 -14.61 -15.91 -16.74
C GLY A 432 -13.38 -15.10 -16.32
N VAL A 433 -13.23 -13.85 -16.77
CA VAL A 433 -12.14 -12.95 -16.36
C VAL A 433 -12.69 -11.85 -15.46
N PHE A 434 -12.08 -11.73 -14.28
CA PHE A 434 -12.38 -10.73 -13.24
C PHE A 434 -11.17 -9.83 -13.03
N ALA A 435 -11.38 -8.60 -12.55
CA ALA A 435 -10.26 -7.70 -12.27
C ALA A 435 -10.52 -6.88 -10.98
N GLY A 436 -9.43 -6.50 -10.29
CA GLY A 436 -9.55 -5.69 -9.08
C GLY A 436 -8.20 -5.12 -8.59
N GLY A 437 -8.29 -4.20 -7.64
CA GLY A 437 -7.15 -3.41 -7.18
C GLY A 437 -6.82 -2.26 -8.13
N ASP A 438 -5.59 -1.75 -8.07
CA ASP A 438 -5.20 -0.50 -8.75
C ASP A 438 -5.36 -0.54 -10.27
N ILE A 439 -5.41 -1.70 -10.91
CA ILE A 439 -5.68 -1.83 -12.35
C ILE A 439 -7.12 -1.46 -12.73
N VAL A 440 -8.00 -1.38 -11.75
CA VAL A 440 -9.41 -0.98 -11.92
C VAL A 440 -9.66 0.41 -11.37
N THR A 441 -9.17 0.69 -10.15
CA THR A 441 -9.52 1.91 -9.40
C THR A 441 -8.53 3.05 -9.56
N GLY A 442 -7.32 2.78 -10.03
CA GLY A 442 -6.14 3.61 -9.83
C GLY A 442 -5.49 3.31 -8.48
N ALA A 443 -4.37 3.99 -8.20
CA ALA A 443 -3.58 3.76 -7.01
C ALA A 443 -4.39 3.93 -5.72
N ALA A 444 -4.38 2.89 -4.87
CA ALA A 444 -5.11 2.80 -3.62
C ALA A 444 -4.19 2.30 -2.49
N THR A 445 -4.77 1.84 -1.39
CA THR A 445 -4.01 1.26 -0.27
C THR A 445 -3.92 -0.26 -0.39
N VAL A 446 -2.93 -0.85 0.28
CA VAL A 446 -2.73 -2.31 0.34
C VAL A 446 -4.02 -3.02 0.75
N ILE A 447 -4.66 -2.56 1.83
CA ILE A 447 -5.88 -3.19 2.36
C ILE A 447 -7.09 -3.02 1.44
N GLN A 448 -7.22 -1.90 0.69
CA GLN A 448 -8.26 -1.73 -0.31
C GLN A 448 -8.07 -2.67 -1.50
N ALA A 449 -6.82 -2.84 -1.95
CA ALA A 449 -6.49 -3.80 -2.99
C ALA A 449 -6.81 -5.25 -2.55
N MET A 450 -6.48 -5.62 -1.31
CA MET A 450 -6.88 -6.92 -0.73
C MET A 450 -8.40 -7.09 -0.71
N GLY A 451 -9.13 -6.06 -0.28
CA GLY A 451 -10.60 -6.06 -0.29
C GLY A 451 -11.18 -6.28 -1.69
N ALA A 452 -10.60 -5.67 -2.72
CA ALA A 452 -10.99 -5.89 -4.11
C ALA A 452 -10.73 -7.34 -4.54
N GLY A 453 -9.57 -7.91 -4.21
CA GLY A 453 -9.24 -9.31 -4.49
C GLY A 453 -10.22 -10.29 -3.85
N ARG A 454 -10.62 -10.06 -2.61
CA ARG A 454 -11.61 -10.89 -1.90
C ARG A 454 -13.01 -10.79 -2.51
N ARG A 455 -13.45 -9.58 -2.87
CA ARG A 455 -14.75 -9.41 -3.58
C ARG A 455 -14.75 -10.13 -4.91
N ALA A 456 -13.66 -10.03 -5.67
CA ALA A 456 -13.52 -10.76 -6.93
C ALA A 456 -13.55 -12.28 -6.70
N ALA A 457 -12.87 -12.79 -5.66
CA ALA A 457 -12.90 -14.21 -5.32
C ALA A 457 -14.34 -14.68 -4.98
N ALA A 458 -15.13 -13.88 -4.25
CA ALA A 458 -16.53 -14.18 -3.99
C ALA A 458 -17.36 -14.26 -5.28
N ALA A 459 -17.19 -13.31 -6.21
CA ALA A 459 -17.83 -13.33 -7.51
C ALA A 459 -17.38 -14.52 -8.36
N MET A 460 -16.09 -14.85 -8.37
CA MET A 460 -15.54 -16.02 -9.05
C MET A 460 -16.11 -17.33 -8.50
N LYS A 461 -16.28 -17.46 -7.19
CA LYS A 461 -16.93 -18.63 -6.58
C LYS A 461 -18.35 -18.79 -7.08
N ARG A 462 -19.16 -17.73 -7.12
CA ARG A 462 -20.51 -17.76 -7.70
C ARG A 462 -20.50 -18.16 -9.17
N TYR A 463 -19.61 -17.58 -9.96
CA TYR A 463 -19.44 -17.90 -11.39
C TYR A 463 -19.11 -19.38 -11.61
N LEU A 464 -18.27 -19.96 -10.76
CA LEU A 464 -17.85 -21.36 -10.83
C LEU A 464 -18.83 -22.35 -10.18
N GLY A 465 -19.94 -21.89 -9.61
CA GLY A 465 -20.90 -22.73 -8.90
C GLY A 465 -20.36 -23.35 -7.61
N LEU A 466 -19.32 -22.75 -7.02
CA LEU A 466 -18.79 -23.17 -5.73
C LEU A 466 -19.70 -22.62 -4.61
N ALA A 467 -19.93 -23.45 -3.57
CA ALA A 467 -20.67 -22.99 -2.39
C ALA A 467 -19.99 -21.76 -1.77
N ASP A 468 -20.78 -20.79 -1.34
CA ASP A 468 -20.29 -19.74 -0.46
C ASP A 468 -19.83 -20.41 0.83
N THR A 469 -18.51 -20.65 0.93
CA THR A 469 -17.92 -20.86 2.23
C THR A 469 -18.05 -19.50 2.91
N ASP A 470 -18.93 -19.42 3.93
CA ASP A 470 -19.30 -18.21 4.65
C ASP A 470 -18.06 -17.38 4.98
N VAL A 471 -17.75 -16.45 4.11
CA VAL A 471 -17.00 -15.27 4.49
C VAL A 471 -18.09 -14.28 4.91
N PRO A 472 -18.23 -13.93 6.18
CA PRO A 472 -19.23 -12.97 6.62
C PRO A 472 -18.83 -11.58 6.12
N TYR A 473 -18.97 -11.33 4.83
CA TYR A 473 -18.93 -10.01 4.25
C TYR A 473 -20.37 -9.45 4.29
N ALA A 474 -20.76 -8.93 5.42
CA ALA A 474 -21.71 -7.84 5.42
C ALA A 474 -20.99 -6.63 4.81
N LEU A 475 -20.96 -6.55 3.49
CA LEU A 475 -20.70 -5.31 2.79
C LEU A 475 -21.80 -4.35 3.24
N ALA A 476 -21.47 -3.43 4.14
CA ALA A 476 -22.28 -2.24 4.34
C ALA A 476 -22.51 -1.63 2.96
N GLY A 477 -23.78 -1.36 2.65
CA GLY A 477 -24.33 -1.06 1.33
C GLY A 477 -23.47 -0.17 0.44
N GLY A 478 -23.53 -0.48 -0.83
CA GLY A 478 -22.66 -0.03 -1.90
C GLY A 478 -22.72 1.44 -2.28
N GLU A 479 -22.45 2.38 -1.41
CA GLU A 479 -22.20 3.79 -1.77
C GLU A 479 -21.02 4.43 -1.05
N GLY A 480 -20.29 3.70 -0.18
CA GLY A 480 -19.24 4.28 0.69
C GLY A 480 -17.78 3.96 0.35
N LEU A 481 -17.47 2.99 -0.52
CA LEU A 481 -16.08 2.49 -0.68
C LEU A 481 -15.19 3.36 -1.57
N PHE A 482 -15.71 4.30 -2.32
CA PHE A 482 -14.96 5.23 -3.17
C PHE A 482 -15.18 6.70 -2.83
N GLY A 483 -16.02 7.01 -1.84
CA GLY A 483 -16.41 8.35 -1.43
C GLY A 483 -15.69 8.86 -0.17
N PHE A 484 -14.42 8.55 0.05
CA PHE A 484 -13.64 9.10 1.17
C PHE A 484 -13.22 10.55 0.94
N ALA A 485 -14.10 11.42 0.52
CA ALA A 485 -13.66 12.79 0.27
C ALA A 485 -14.44 13.88 1.02
N ALA A 486 -15.66 13.70 1.45
CA ALA A 486 -16.44 14.90 1.75
C ALA A 486 -17.04 15.03 3.16
N GLU A 487 -17.35 13.96 3.88
CA GLU A 487 -18.20 14.12 5.07
C GLU A 487 -17.52 13.95 6.46
N GLN A 488 -16.21 13.72 6.55
CA GLN A 488 -15.54 13.53 7.86
C GLN A 488 -14.52 14.61 8.23
N ARG A 489 -14.61 15.83 7.68
CA ARG A 489 -13.64 16.91 7.94
C ARG A 489 -14.04 17.95 8.99
N ASP A 490 -15.05 17.71 9.81
CA ASP A 490 -15.39 18.62 10.91
C ASP A 490 -14.66 18.36 12.23
N HIS A 491 -13.65 17.49 12.24
CA HIS A 491 -12.77 17.35 13.40
C HIS A 491 -11.47 18.13 13.16
N ALA A 492 -11.30 19.17 13.98
CA ALA A 492 -10.11 20.01 14.01
C ALA A 492 -8.82 19.15 14.10
N PRO A 493 -7.72 19.55 13.44
CA PRO A 493 -6.48 18.81 13.50
C PRO A 493 -5.99 18.74 14.94
N VAL A 494 -5.73 17.52 15.42
CA VAL A 494 -5.02 17.31 16.68
C VAL A 494 -3.66 17.97 16.54
N ARG A 495 -3.43 19.04 17.29
CA ARG A 495 -2.11 19.67 17.40
C ARG A 495 -1.23 18.74 18.22
N PHE A 496 -0.25 18.13 17.57
CA PHE A 496 0.87 17.54 18.27
C PHE A 496 1.74 18.68 18.80
N ALA A 497 1.90 18.74 20.10
CA ALA A 497 2.87 19.60 20.76
C ALA A 497 4.26 18.97 20.68
#